data_a267d2f4435354e4b3b813e62fa739b7
#
_entry.id   a267d2f4435354e4b3b813e62fa739b7
#
_cell.length_a   1.000
_cell.length_b   1.000
_cell.length_c   1.000
_cell.angle_alpha   90.00
_cell.angle_beta   90.00
_cell.angle_gamma   90.00
#
_symmetry.space_group_name_H-M   'P 1'
#
loop_
_entity.id
_entity.type
_entity.pdbx_description
1 polymer ?
#
loop_
_entity_poly.entity_id
_entity_poly.type
_entity_poly.pdbx_seq_one_letter_code
_entity_poly.pdbx_strand_id
1 'polypeptide(L)'
;MKTANAIGAAIGLMIFVVSPAAADWNIGDPHKMHYPQLPDPFGWDVNATWPKVLADDWMCSETGPVTDIHFWGSWYNDQQLPIEYIHVSIHEDIPASPTNPYSRPGALLWQRDFFPGQFTPRFWGTGDQGWYNPNTGEAYPHNHHMTWQYNMVDIPDPFYQNLGTIYWLDISVKLPDGTPPWFGWKTSLEHWNDDAVWGDFPSPDWMELRDPFTQQSLDLAFVITPEPASLCMLLIAGVLGLRRCRWA
;
A
#
# COMPACT_ATOMS: atom_id res chain seq x y z
N MET A 1 46.21 5.60 59.79
CA MET A 1 45.27 6.35 58.93
C MET A 1 45.23 5.74 57.56
N LYS A 2 44.14 5.04 57.19
CA LYS A 2 43.96 4.43 55.85
C LYS A 2 42.81 5.22 55.18
N THR A 3 43.13 5.97 54.18
CA THR A 3 42.16 6.68 53.34
C THR A 3 41.55 5.72 52.34
N ALA A 4 40.23 5.51 52.42
CA ALA A 4 39.46 4.74 51.45
C ALA A 4 39.03 5.69 50.33
N ASN A 5 39.50 5.41 49.10
CA ASN A 5 39.02 6.08 47.91
C ASN A 5 37.72 5.39 47.44
N ALA A 6 36.60 6.11 47.50
CA ALA A 6 35.35 5.68 46.92
C ALA A 6 35.35 6.09 45.44
N ILE A 7 35.37 5.10 44.55
CA ILE A 7 35.18 5.29 43.10
C ILE A 7 33.67 5.25 42.86
N GLY A 8 33.09 6.44 42.62
CA GLY A 8 31.69 6.55 42.19
C GLY A 8 31.55 6.14 40.73
N ALA A 9 30.86 5.05 40.46
CA ALA A 9 30.48 4.67 39.11
C ALA A 9 29.24 5.47 38.65
N ALA A 10 29.46 6.41 37.77
CA ALA A 10 28.37 7.14 37.09
C ALA A 10 27.70 6.19 36.05
N ILE A 11 26.52 5.71 36.36
CA ILE A 11 25.67 4.99 35.38
C ILE A 11 25.00 6.02 34.47
N GLY A 12 25.59 6.18 33.28
CA GLY A 12 24.96 7.00 32.24
C GLY A 12 23.66 6.32 31.74
N LEU A 13 22.51 6.91 32.05
CA LEU A 13 21.21 6.51 31.50
C LEU A 13 21.17 6.95 30.03
N MET A 14 21.41 6.03 29.11
CA MET A 14 21.24 6.28 27.66
C MET A 14 19.73 6.22 27.37
N ILE A 15 19.09 7.39 27.27
CA ILE A 15 17.70 7.52 26.82
C ILE A 15 17.73 7.32 25.30
N PHE A 16 17.33 6.14 24.83
CA PHE A 16 17.02 5.93 23.42
C PHE A 16 15.69 6.65 23.13
N VAL A 17 15.75 7.73 22.41
CA VAL A 17 14.58 8.35 21.80
C VAL A 17 14.14 7.40 20.68
N VAL A 18 13.15 6.57 20.96
CA VAL A 18 12.46 5.81 19.92
C VAL A 18 11.61 6.83 19.17
N SER A 19 12.05 7.26 18.01
CA SER A 19 11.17 7.97 17.09
C SER A 19 10.01 7.02 16.76
N PRO A 20 8.74 7.48 16.84
CA PRO A 20 7.65 6.70 16.31
C PRO A 20 8.01 6.33 14.87
N ALA A 21 7.83 5.07 14.48
CA ALA A 21 7.95 4.68 13.09
C ALA A 21 7.03 5.58 12.27
N ALA A 22 7.55 6.18 11.21
CA ALA A 22 6.71 6.97 10.33
C ALA A 22 5.66 6.01 9.75
N ALA A 23 4.39 6.33 9.95
CA ALA A 23 3.28 5.59 9.37
C ALA A 23 3.23 5.78 7.84
N ASP A 24 4.07 6.64 7.30
CA ASP A 24 4.13 7.06 5.89
C ASP A 24 5.34 6.42 5.20
N TRP A 25 5.14 5.97 3.97
CA TRP A 25 6.24 5.56 3.12
C TRP A 25 6.71 6.73 2.23
N ASN A 26 8.03 6.87 2.03
CA ASN A 26 8.64 7.87 1.16
C ASN A 26 9.56 7.22 0.14
N ILE A 27 9.81 7.91 -0.97
CA ILE A 27 10.74 7.44 -2.01
C ILE A 27 12.11 7.16 -1.39
N GLY A 28 12.59 5.93 -1.55
CA GLY A 28 13.84 5.44 -1.00
C GLY A 28 13.71 4.66 0.31
N ASP A 29 12.53 4.61 0.92
CA ASP A 29 12.28 3.72 2.05
C ASP A 29 12.25 2.24 1.59
N PRO A 30 12.52 1.28 2.50
CA PRO A 30 12.48 -0.15 2.16
C PRO A 30 11.13 -0.60 1.61
N HIS A 31 11.17 -1.63 0.75
CA HIS A 31 9.97 -2.28 0.20
C HIS A 31 10.19 -3.79 0.02
N LYS A 32 9.10 -4.57 -0.10
CA LYS A 32 9.09 -6.03 -0.27
C LYS A 32 8.49 -6.48 -1.61
N MET A 33 8.48 -5.63 -2.59
CA MET A 33 8.04 -5.90 -3.95
C MET A 33 9.17 -5.62 -4.95
N HIS A 34 9.00 -6.01 -6.20
CA HIS A 34 10.00 -5.84 -7.27
C HIS A 34 10.59 -4.42 -7.33
N TYR A 35 9.77 -3.39 -7.30
CA TYR A 35 10.05 -1.97 -7.05
C TYR A 35 8.74 -1.24 -6.74
N PRO A 36 8.76 -0.10 -6.04
CA PRO A 36 7.56 0.70 -5.80
C PRO A 36 6.97 1.21 -7.11
N GLN A 37 5.66 1.06 -7.30
CA GLN A 37 4.93 1.66 -8.39
C GLN A 37 4.47 3.06 -7.97
N LEU A 38 5.22 4.08 -8.39
CA LEU A 38 4.98 5.46 -7.96
C LEU A 38 3.82 6.12 -8.70
N PRO A 39 3.07 7.05 -8.07
CA PRO A 39 1.94 7.70 -8.71
C PRO A 39 2.38 8.61 -9.86
N ASP A 40 1.74 8.50 -11.02
CA ASP A 40 1.90 9.42 -12.14
C ASP A 40 1.19 10.75 -11.82
N PRO A 41 1.90 11.88 -11.66
CA PRO A 41 1.27 13.16 -11.33
C PRO A 41 0.41 13.73 -12.46
N PHE A 42 0.42 13.13 -13.65
CA PHE A 42 -0.36 13.54 -14.82
C PHE A 42 -1.26 12.42 -15.35
N GLY A 43 -1.27 11.26 -14.68
CA GLY A 43 -2.04 10.10 -15.07
C GLY A 43 -3.51 10.15 -14.64
N TRP A 44 -4.14 9.01 -14.71
CA TRP A 44 -5.53 8.81 -14.33
C TRP A 44 -5.67 8.44 -12.86
N ASP A 45 -6.80 8.83 -12.27
CA ASP A 45 -7.36 8.20 -11.10
C ASP A 45 -8.56 7.37 -11.54
N VAL A 46 -8.41 6.06 -11.43
CA VAL A 46 -9.38 5.10 -11.93
C VAL A 46 -10.39 4.80 -10.84
N ASN A 47 -11.68 4.92 -11.15
CA ASN A 47 -12.77 4.71 -10.19
C ASN A 47 -12.64 3.37 -9.45
N ALA A 48 -12.32 3.44 -8.17
CA ALA A 48 -12.19 2.32 -7.23
C ALA A 48 -13.29 2.35 -6.16
N THR A 49 -14.36 3.12 -6.37
CA THR A 49 -15.47 3.20 -5.41
C THR A 49 -16.34 1.96 -5.51
N TRP A 50 -16.57 1.29 -4.37
CA TRP A 50 -17.43 0.11 -4.26
C TRP A 50 -18.75 0.26 -5.04
N PRO A 51 -19.21 -0.73 -5.85
CA PRO A 51 -18.70 -2.11 -5.95
C PRO A 51 -17.52 -2.28 -6.92
N LYS A 52 -16.98 -1.20 -7.48
CA LYS A 52 -15.78 -1.30 -8.32
C LYS A 52 -14.60 -1.80 -7.52
N VAL A 53 -13.82 -2.67 -8.15
CA VAL A 53 -12.56 -3.16 -7.62
C VAL A 53 -11.51 -3.10 -8.72
N LEU A 54 -10.33 -2.62 -8.36
CA LEU A 54 -9.17 -2.60 -9.23
C LEU A 54 -8.11 -3.52 -8.63
N ALA A 55 -7.32 -4.16 -9.46
CA ALA A 55 -6.22 -5.00 -9.01
C ALA A 55 -4.98 -4.76 -9.86
N ASP A 56 -3.81 -4.92 -9.21
CA ASP A 56 -2.51 -4.86 -9.87
C ASP A 56 -1.55 -5.86 -9.22
N ASP A 57 -0.55 -6.32 -9.97
CA ASP A 57 0.31 -7.40 -9.53
C ASP A 57 1.68 -6.94 -9.02
N TRP A 58 2.29 -7.75 -8.18
CA TRP A 58 3.66 -7.55 -7.74
C TRP A 58 4.41 -8.86 -7.56
N MET A 59 5.70 -8.85 -7.82
CA MET A 59 6.59 -9.94 -7.43
C MET A 59 7.18 -9.66 -6.04
N CYS A 60 7.00 -10.61 -5.14
CA CYS A 60 7.61 -10.57 -3.82
C CYS A 60 9.14 -10.59 -3.92
N SER A 61 9.80 -9.57 -3.39
CA SER A 61 11.27 -9.47 -3.34
C SER A 61 11.89 -9.97 -2.03
N GLU A 62 11.06 -10.22 -0.99
CA GLU A 62 11.51 -10.70 0.31
C GLU A 62 10.40 -11.50 1.01
N THR A 63 10.71 -12.75 1.40
CA THR A 63 9.78 -13.59 2.16
C THR A 63 9.47 -12.98 3.53
N GLY A 64 8.20 -12.96 3.91
CA GLY A 64 7.77 -12.48 5.23
C GLY A 64 6.36 -11.92 5.24
N PRO A 65 5.92 -11.38 6.38
CA PRO A 65 4.59 -10.79 6.50
C PRO A 65 4.49 -9.47 5.71
N VAL A 66 3.32 -9.22 5.13
CA VAL A 66 2.91 -7.94 4.54
C VAL A 66 2.25 -7.12 5.65
N THR A 67 3.05 -6.38 6.39
CA THR A 67 2.57 -5.60 7.55
C THR A 67 2.08 -4.23 7.19
N ASP A 68 2.59 -3.68 6.09
CA ASP A 68 2.22 -2.35 5.66
C ASP A 68 1.95 -2.33 4.15
N ILE A 69 0.88 -1.63 3.78
CA ILE A 69 0.46 -1.40 2.40
C ILE A 69 0.23 0.09 2.23
N HIS A 70 0.83 0.66 1.20
CA HIS A 70 0.62 2.06 0.84
C HIS A 70 0.17 2.13 -0.61
N PHE A 71 -0.85 2.92 -0.87
CA PHE A 71 -1.31 3.17 -2.24
C PHE A 71 -1.66 4.64 -2.42
N TRP A 72 -1.76 5.09 -3.66
CA TRP A 72 -2.11 6.47 -3.96
C TRP A 72 -3.45 6.56 -4.65
N GLY A 73 -4.20 7.58 -4.27
CA GLY A 73 -5.51 7.84 -4.87
C GLY A 73 -5.88 9.32 -4.76
N SER A 74 -6.89 9.67 -5.52
CA SER A 74 -7.39 11.03 -5.59
C SER A 74 -8.92 11.06 -5.62
N TRP A 75 -9.44 12.26 -5.65
CA TRP A 75 -10.88 12.51 -5.60
C TRP A 75 -11.33 13.30 -6.81
N TYR A 76 -12.43 12.89 -7.39
CA TYR A 76 -13.07 13.63 -8.48
C TYR A 76 -13.27 15.10 -8.10
N ASN A 77 -12.78 16.03 -8.94
CA ASN A 77 -12.78 17.48 -8.68
C ASN A 77 -12.12 17.90 -7.35
N ASP A 78 -11.15 17.14 -6.85
CA ASP A 78 -10.53 17.36 -5.53
C ASP A 78 -11.52 17.36 -4.34
N GLN A 79 -12.73 16.80 -4.52
CA GLN A 79 -13.78 16.79 -3.50
C GLN A 79 -13.65 15.54 -2.61
N GLN A 80 -12.93 15.68 -1.53
CA GLN A 80 -12.78 14.60 -0.53
C GLN A 80 -14.12 14.32 0.16
N LEU A 81 -14.47 13.04 0.22
CA LEU A 81 -15.65 12.53 0.90
C LEU A 81 -15.23 11.59 2.04
N PRO A 82 -16.07 11.38 3.06
CA PRO A 82 -15.79 10.38 4.07
C PRO A 82 -15.64 8.98 3.45
N ILE A 83 -14.65 8.22 3.90
CA ILE A 83 -14.47 6.80 3.58
C ILE A 83 -15.10 5.99 4.71
N GLU A 84 -16.00 5.07 4.37
CA GLU A 84 -16.59 4.13 5.32
C GLU A 84 -15.60 3.02 5.65
N TYR A 85 -14.99 2.40 4.64
CA TYR A 85 -13.85 1.49 4.75
C TYR A 85 -13.10 1.37 3.42
N ILE A 86 -11.86 0.93 3.50
CA ILE A 86 -11.04 0.48 2.37
C ILE A 86 -10.99 -1.04 2.42
N HIS A 87 -11.54 -1.70 1.41
CA HIS A 87 -11.37 -3.13 1.21
C HIS A 87 -10.06 -3.40 0.49
N VAL A 88 -9.28 -4.33 1.04
CA VAL A 88 -8.03 -4.79 0.43
C VAL A 88 -8.03 -6.31 0.43
N SER A 89 -7.69 -6.92 -0.70
CA SER A 89 -7.44 -8.35 -0.76
C SER A 89 -6.17 -8.70 -1.54
N ILE A 90 -5.66 -9.90 -1.28
CA ILE A 90 -4.47 -10.46 -1.92
C ILE A 90 -4.85 -11.80 -2.54
N HIS A 91 -4.48 -11.99 -3.79
CA HIS A 91 -4.82 -13.17 -4.58
C HIS A 91 -3.58 -13.86 -5.15
N GLU A 92 -3.75 -15.14 -5.51
CA GLU A 92 -2.82 -15.84 -6.39
C GLU A 92 -2.81 -15.20 -7.78
N ASP A 93 -1.72 -15.37 -8.50
CA ASP A 93 -1.65 -15.04 -9.91
C ASP A 93 -2.24 -16.15 -10.78
N ILE A 94 -3.11 -15.77 -11.73
CA ILE A 94 -3.47 -16.62 -12.87
C ILE A 94 -2.77 -16.06 -14.09
N PRO A 95 -1.66 -16.68 -14.56
CA PRO A 95 -0.89 -16.17 -15.67
C PRO A 95 -1.69 -16.09 -16.97
N ALA A 96 -1.27 -15.21 -17.86
CA ALA A 96 -1.78 -15.16 -19.23
C ALA A 96 -1.65 -16.52 -19.93
N SER A 97 -2.60 -16.82 -20.80
CA SER A 97 -2.67 -18.08 -21.54
C SER A 97 -3.19 -17.84 -22.97
N PRO A 98 -3.08 -18.82 -23.89
CA PRO A 98 -3.65 -18.65 -25.23
C PRO A 98 -5.16 -18.40 -25.28
N THR A 99 -5.90 -18.79 -24.21
CA THR A 99 -7.35 -18.59 -24.09
C THR A 99 -7.71 -17.36 -23.26
N ASN A 100 -6.74 -16.78 -22.54
CA ASN A 100 -6.88 -15.57 -21.78
C ASN A 100 -5.58 -14.75 -21.90
N PRO A 101 -5.56 -13.68 -22.69
CA PRO A 101 -4.31 -13.05 -23.15
C PRO A 101 -3.59 -12.21 -22.10
N TYR A 102 -4.15 -12.04 -20.89
CA TYR A 102 -3.56 -11.29 -19.78
C TYR A 102 -3.66 -12.10 -18.48
N SER A 103 -2.78 -11.81 -17.54
CA SER A 103 -2.84 -12.34 -16.17
C SER A 103 -3.93 -11.64 -15.35
N ARG A 104 -4.34 -12.24 -14.23
CA ARG A 104 -5.42 -11.70 -13.40
C ARG A 104 -5.43 -12.32 -12.01
N PRO A 105 -6.11 -11.70 -11.03
CA PRO A 105 -6.33 -12.29 -9.72
C PRO A 105 -6.97 -13.66 -9.78
N GLY A 106 -6.40 -14.62 -9.06
CA GLY A 106 -6.87 -15.98 -8.89
C GLY A 106 -7.56 -16.22 -7.56
N ALA A 107 -7.21 -17.32 -6.89
CA ALA A 107 -7.80 -17.65 -5.60
C ALA A 107 -7.47 -16.58 -4.55
N LEU A 108 -8.46 -16.23 -3.72
CA LEU A 108 -8.29 -15.33 -2.59
C LEU A 108 -7.37 -15.98 -1.54
N LEU A 109 -6.30 -15.28 -1.17
CA LEU A 109 -5.35 -15.72 -0.15
C LEU A 109 -5.54 -14.97 1.17
N TRP A 110 -5.91 -13.70 1.11
CA TRP A 110 -6.11 -12.85 2.27
C TRP A 110 -7.01 -11.67 1.92
N GLN A 111 -7.78 -11.16 2.89
CA GLN A 111 -8.58 -9.94 2.72
C GLN A 111 -8.81 -9.23 4.06
N ARG A 112 -9.02 -7.91 4.00
CA ARG A 112 -9.35 -7.10 5.15
C ARG A 112 -10.06 -5.81 4.78
N ASP A 113 -11.03 -5.41 5.61
CA ASP A 113 -11.62 -4.07 5.58
C ASP A 113 -10.91 -3.18 6.60
N PHE A 114 -10.43 -2.03 6.15
CA PHE A 114 -9.78 -1.02 6.99
C PHE A 114 -10.75 0.14 7.24
N PHE A 115 -11.18 0.30 8.46
CA PHE A 115 -12.09 1.36 8.90
C PHE A 115 -11.32 2.64 9.27
N PRO A 116 -12.02 3.81 9.37
CA PRO A 116 -11.39 5.04 9.85
C PRO A 116 -10.60 4.85 11.14
N GLY A 117 -9.34 5.29 11.15
CA GLY A 117 -8.37 5.05 12.23
C GLY A 117 -7.48 3.82 12.04
N GLN A 118 -7.74 2.97 11.04
CA GLN A 118 -6.88 1.86 10.63
C GLN A 118 -6.10 2.15 9.35
N PHE A 119 -6.33 3.28 8.74
CA PHE A 119 -5.55 3.86 7.67
C PHE A 119 -5.36 5.35 7.89
N THR A 120 -4.28 5.91 7.34
CA THR A 120 -3.97 7.35 7.44
C THR A 120 -3.77 7.93 6.05
N PRO A 121 -4.63 8.86 5.61
CA PRO A 121 -4.38 9.61 4.38
C PRO A 121 -3.33 10.68 4.64
N ARG A 122 -2.37 10.81 3.71
CA ARG A 122 -1.35 11.84 3.71
C ARG A 122 -1.35 12.55 2.36
N PHE A 123 -1.33 13.89 2.37
CA PHE A 123 -1.11 14.64 1.14
C PHE A 123 0.26 14.27 0.54
N TRP A 124 0.25 13.80 -0.72
CA TRP A 124 1.48 13.39 -1.41
C TRP A 124 2.03 14.48 -2.32
N GLY A 125 1.19 15.08 -3.15
CA GLY A 125 1.61 16.08 -4.10
C GLY A 125 0.49 16.58 -5.00
N THR A 126 0.87 17.37 -5.99
CA THR A 126 -0.07 17.92 -6.98
C THR A 126 0.37 17.59 -8.39
N GLY A 127 -0.60 17.47 -9.30
CA GLY A 127 -0.39 17.31 -10.73
C GLY A 127 -1.66 17.66 -11.50
N ASP A 128 -1.60 17.65 -12.80
CA ASP A 128 -2.77 17.86 -13.67
C ASP A 128 -3.33 16.51 -14.09
N GLN A 129 -4.30 16.00 -13.33
CA GLN A 129 -4.72 14.61 -13.31
C GLN A 129 -6.10 14.43 -13.97
N GLY A 130 -6.34 13.24 -14.51
CA GLY A 130 -7.62 12.87 -15.09
C GLY A 130 -8.40 11.89 -14.21
N TRP A 131 -9.72 11.90 -14.32
CA TRP A 131 -10.61 10.91 -13.74
C TRP A 131 -11.07 9.92 -14.81
N TYR A 132 -11.10 8.63 -14.49
CA TYR A 132 -11.50 7.59 -15.42
C TYR A 132 -12.41 6.54 -14.78
N ASN A 133 -13.54 6.24 -15.42
CA ASN A 133 -14.41 5.12 -15.04
C ASN A 133 -14.43 4.09 -16.18
N PRO A 134 -13.70 2.98 -16.07
CA PRO A 134 -13.56 2.00 -17.15
C PRO A 134 -14.88 1.29 -17.47
N ASN A 135 -15.81 1.19 -16.51
CA ASN A 135 -17.10 0.53 -16.73
C ASN A 135 -18.04 1.32 -17.67
N THR A 136 -17.99 2.65 -17.61
CA THR A 136 -18.83 3.52 -18.46
C THR A 136 -18.06 4.09 -19.63
N GLY A 137 -16.72 4.01 -19.59
CA GLY A 137 -15.83 4.67 -20.55
C GLY A 137 -15.75 6.20 -20.34
N GLU A 138 -16.32 6.72 -19.26
CA GLU A 138 -16.24 8.15 -18.92
C GLU A 138 -14.83 8.52 -18.49
N ALA A 139 -14.23 9.49 -19.18
CA ALA A 139 -12.90 9.99 -18.90
C ALA A 139 -12.89 11.51 -18.94
N TYR A 140 -12.42 12.12 -17.87
CA TYR A 140 -12.37 13.57 -17.68
C TYR A 140 -10.91 14.00 -17.44
N PRO A 141 -10.15 14.36 -18.48
CA PRO A 141 -8.79 14.90 -18.30
C PRO A 141 -8.86 16.26 -17.57
N HIS A 142 -7.79 16.63 -16.89
CA HIS A 142 -7.69 17.91 -16.14
C HIS A 142 -8.81 18.09 -15.10
N ASN A 143 -9.20 16.98 -14.44
CA ASN A 143 -10.34 16.96 -13.53
C ASN A 143 -9.99 17.40 -12.11
N HIS A 144 -8.80 17.06 -11.64
CA HIS A 144 -8.36 17.30 -10.27
C HIS A 144 -6.83 17.43 -10.19
N HIS A 145 -6.30 17.82 -9.01
CA HIS A 145 -4.89 18.16 -8.87
C HIS A 145 -4.21 17.50 -7.66
N MET A 146 -4.94 17.11 -6.62
CA MET A 146 -4.36 16.61 -5.37
C MET A 146 -4.25 15.09 -5.38
N THR A 147 -3.06 14.57 -5.06
CA THR A 147 -2.81 13.14 -4.83
C THR A 147 -2.60 12.87 -3.35
N TRP A 148 -3.19 11.79 -2.85
CA TRP A 148 -3.10 11.35 -1.48
C TRP A 148 -2.49 9.96 -1.40
N GLN A 149 -1.59 9.75 -0.43
CA GLN A 149 -1.12 8.42 -0.05
C GLN A 149 -1.99 7.90 1.08
N TYR A 150 -2.50 6.69 0.94
CA TYR A 150 -3.26 5.98 1.97
C TYR A 150 -2.36 4.91 2.58
N ASN A 151 -2.13 5.04 3.89
CA ASN A 151 -1.17 4.22 4.63
C ASN A 151 -1.91 3.29 5.58
N MET A 152 -1.83 1.99 5.34
CA MET A 152 -2.30 0.92 6.22
C MET A 152 -1.06 0.25 6.81
N VAL A 153 -0.82 0.48 8.08
CA VAL A 153 0.41 0.05 8.79
C VAL A 153 0.10 -0.82 9.99
N ASP A 154 1.10 -1.58 10.44
CA ASP A 154 0.97 -2.50 11.58
C ASP A 154 -0.24 -3.44 11.42
N ILE A 155 -0.45 -3.98 10.22
CA ILE A 155 -1.59 -4.83 9.88
C ILE A 155 -1.58 -6.07 10.78
N PRO A 156 -2.56 -6.25 11.67
CA PRO A 156 -2.67 -7.46 12.47
C PRO A 156 -3.11 -8.64 11.59
N ASP A 157 -2.57 -9.84 11.87
CA ASP A 157 -2.80 -11.05 11.08
C ASP A 157 -2.45 -10.86 9.58
N PRO A 158 -1.21 -10.40 9.27
CA PRO A 158 -0.81 -10.03 7.92
C PRO A 158 -0.71 -11.25 7.01
N PHE A 159 -0.89 -11.03 5.71
CA PHE A 159 -0.55 -12.00 4.69
C PHE A 159 0.95 -12.34 4.73
N TYR A 160 1.31 -13.61 4.49
CA TYR A 160 2.70 -14.04 4.44
C TYR A 160 3.11 -14.35 2.99
N GLN A 161 3.94 -13.48 2.41
CA GLN A 161 4.40 -13.61 1.03
C GLN A 161 5.70 -14.41 0.92
N ASN A 162 5.93 -15.06 -0.22
CA ASN A 162 7.10 -15.85 -0.51
C ASN A 162 7.94 -15.23 -1.64
N LEU A 163 9.26 -15.16 -1.45
CA LEU A 163 10.21 -14.60 -2.43
C LEU A 163 9.99 -15.18 -3.82
N GLY A 164 9.93 -14.33 -4.82
CA GLY A 164 9.81 -14.69 -6.23
C GLY A 164 8.40 -15.10 -6.67
N THR A 165 7.40 -15.07 -5.78
CA THR A 165 6.01 -15.33 -6.11
C THR A 165 5.32 -14.05 -6.56
N ILE A 166 4.50 -14.15 -7.59
CA ILE A 166 3.63 -13.07 -8.05
C ILE A 166 2.30 -13.17 -7.31
N TYR A 167 1.82 -12.04 -6.83
CA TYR A 167 0.54 -11.86 -6.16
C TYR A 167 -0.19 -10.68 -6.78
N TRP A 168 -1.50 -10.64 -6.60
CA TRP A 168 -2.36 -9.53 -6.97
C TRP A 168 -2.89 -8.82 -5.73
N LEU A 169 -2.75 -7.50 -5.69
CA LEU A 169 -3.38 -6.62 -4.71
C LEU A 169 -4.65 -6.07 -5.32
N ASP A 170 -5.80 -6.25 -4.70
CA ASP A 170 -6.99 -5.52 -5.09
C ASP A 170 -7.44 -4.50 -4.04
N ILE A 171 -8.02 -3.41 -4.51
CA ILE A 171 -8.53 -2.33 -3.67
C ILE A 171 -9.91 -1.89 -4.16
N SER A 172 -10.80 -1.72 -3.20
CA SER A 172 -12.09 -1.05 -3.39
C SER A 172 -12.39 -0.15 -2.21
N VAL A 173 -12.95 1.04 -2.45
CA VAL A 173 -13.22 2.02 -1.39
C VAL A 173 -14.73 2.22 -1.22
N LYS A 174 -15.26 1.83 -0.08
CA LYS A 174 -16.66 2.06 0.28
C LYS A 174 -16.84 3.46 0.82
N LEU A 175 -17.72 4.21 0.17
CA LEU A 175 -18.21 5.49 0.63
C LEU A 175 -19.61 5.31 1.25
N PRO A 176 -20.06 6.22 2.14
CA PRO A 176 -21.42 6.18 2.69
C PRO A 176 -22.48 6.14 1.61
N ASP A 177 -23.57 5.45 1.84
CA ASP A 177 -24.66 5.31 0.87
C ASP A 177 -25.22 6.67 0.44
N GLY A 178 -25.47 6.80 -0.87
CA GLY A 178 -25.92 8.05 -1.49
C GLY A 178 -24.81 9.04 -1.81
N THR A 179 -23.55 8.71 -1.51
CA THR A 179 -22.39 9.50 -1.93
C THR A 179 -22.04 9.20 -3.38
N PRO A 180 -21.58 10.21 -4.17
CA PRO A 180 -21.09 9.97 -5.51
C PRO A 180 -19.85 9.05 -5.51
N PRO A 181 -19.63 8.19 -6.51
CA PRO A 181 -18.51 7.26 -6.60
C PRO A 181 -17.24 7.96 -7.08
N TRP A 182 -16.67 8.83 -6.26
CA TRP A 182 -15.62 9.78 -6.66
C TRP A 182 -14.22 9.46 -6.10
N PHE A 183 -14.01 8.28 -5.56
CA PHE A 183 -12.68 7.84 -5.18
C PHE A 183 -12.02 7.07 -6.32
N GLY A 184 -10.77 7.45 -6.66
CA GLY A 184 -9.97 6.78 -7.67
C GLY A 184 -8.63 6.28 -7.13
N TRP A 185 -8.18 5.10 -7.61
CA TRP A 185 -6.83 4.62 -7.42
C TRP A 185 -5.95 5.17 -8.53
N LYS A 186 -4.82 5.76 -8.15
CA LYS A 186 -3.90 6.46 -9.05
C LYS A 186 -3.13 5.50 -9.95
N THR A 187 -2.99 5.84 -11.24
CA THR A 187 -2.09 5.11 -12.14
C THR A 187 -0.63 5.40 -11.83
N SER A 188 0.23 4.44 -12.19
CA SER A 188 1.69 4.51 -12.11
C SER A 188 2.32 4.77 -13.47
N LEU A 189 3.54 5.33 -13.47
CA LEU A 189 4.42 5.36 -14.64
C LEU A 189 5.29 4.10 -14.76
N GLU A 190 5.51 3.43 -13.63
CA GLU A 190 6.23 2.17 -13.60
C GLU A 190 5.30 1.05 -14.03
N HIS A 191 5.70 0.32 -15.08
CA HIS A 191 4.99 -0.87 -15.57
C HIS A 191 5.78 -2.12 -15.21
N TRP A 192 5.06 -3.13 -14.72
CA TRP A 192 5.69 -4.40 -14.38
C TRP A 192 4.77 -5.57 -14.74
N ASN A 193 5.33 -6.58 -15.39
CA ASN A 193 4.72 -7.86 -15.76
C ASN A 193 3.50 -7.71 -16.67
N ASP A 194 2.29 -7.58 -16.13
CA ASP A 194 1.06 -7.48 -16.91
C ASP A 194 0.24 -6.25 -16.43
N ASP A 195 -0.75 -5.88 -17.22
CA ASP A 195 -1.58 -4.69 -16.96
C ASP A 195 -2.42 -4.86 -15.70
N ALA A 196 -2.70 -3.78 -14.99
CA ALA A 196 -3.74 -3.75 -13.98
C ALA A 196 -5.09 -4.16 -14.57
N VAL A 197 -5.97 -4.66 -13.72
CA VAL A 197 -7.31 -5.12 -14.12
C VAL A 197 -8.39 -4.49 -13.24
N TRP A 198 -9.63 -4.48 -13.73
CA TRP A 198 -10.78 -3.97 -13.01
C TRP A 198 -11.99 -4.90 -13.11
N GLY A 199 -12.92 -4.77 -12.18
CA GLY A 199 -14.16 -5.52 -12.15
C GLY A 199 -15.16 -4.99 -11.15
N ASP A 200 -16.20 -5.76 -10.89
CA ASP A 200 -17.25 -5.46 -9.91
C ASP A 200 -17.42 -6.58 -8.89
N PHE A 201 -17.50 -6.24 -7.61
CA PHE A 201 -17.89 -7.19 -6.57
C PHE A 201 -19.34 -7.65 -6.75
N PRO A 202 -19.70 -8.88 -6.28
CA PRO A 202 -18.85 -9.79 -5.50
C PRO A 202 -18.01 -10.78 -6.31
N SER A 203 -18.14 -10.80 -7.62
CA SER A 203 -17.45 -11.76 -8.49
C SER A 203 -16.91 -11.02 -9.71
N PRO A 204 -15.76 -10.37 -9.61
CA PRO A 204 -15.22 -9.59 -10.71
C PRO A 204 -14.90 -10.48 -11.91
N ASP A 205 -15.52 -10.16 -13.06
CA ASP A 205 -15.02 -10.58 -14.36
C ASP A 205 -13.89 -9.62 -14.71
N TRP A 206 -12.65 -10.00 -14.39
CA TRP A 206 -11.49 -9.15 -14.54
C TRP A 206 -11.25 -8.76 -15.99
N MET A 207 -11.18 -7.46 -16.25
CA MET A 207 -10.90 -6.85 -17.55
C MET A 207 -9.63 -6.01 -17.45
N GLU A 208 -8.78 -6.03 -18.50
CA GLU A 208 -7.57 -5.22 -18.56
C GLU A 208 -7.90 -3.72 -18.39
N LEU A 209 -7.05 -3.05 -17.63
CA LEU A 209 -7.13 -1.60 -17.46
C LEU A 209 -6.27 -0.91 -18.53
N ARG A 210 -6.93 -0.16 -19.41
CA ARG A 210 -6.27 0.55 -20.50
C ARG A 210 -6.60 2.03 -20.48
N ASP A 211 -5.62 2.84 -20.88
CA ASP A 211 -5.81 4.27 -21.06
C ASP A 211 -7.01 4.54 -21.99
N PRO A 212 -7.96 5.39 -21.59
CA PRO A 212 -9.19 5.60 -22.34
C PRO A 212 -8.98 6.19 -23.74
N PHE A 213 -7.87 6.86 -24.00
CA PHE A 213 -7.59 7.51 -25.28
C PHE A 213 -6.54 6.78 -26.11
N THR A 214 -5.46 6.36 -25.49
CA THR A 214 -4.32 5.72 -26.18
C THR A 214 -4.42 4.21 -26.26
N GLN A 215 -5.26 3.60 -25.41
CA GLN A 215 -5.39 2.15 -25.24
C GLN A 215 -4.09 1.47 -24.80
N GLN A 216 -3.14 2.24 -24.27
CA GLN A 216 -1.95 1.70 -23.64
C GLN A 216 -2.29 1.05 -22.30
N SER A 217 -1.49 0.09 -21.91
CA SER A 217 -1.50 -0.53 -20.59
C SER A 217 -1.41 0.48 -19.48
N LEU A 218 -2.11 0.24 -18.38
CA LEU A 218 -2.04 1.03 -17.17
C LEU A 218 -1.78 0.13 -15.97
N ASP A 219 -0.81 0.52 -15.14
CA ASP A 219 -0.57 -0.04 -13.83
C ASP A 219 -0.99 0.96 -12.75
N LEU A 220 -1.14 0.49 -11.51
CA LEU A 220 -1.64 1.27 -10.40
C LEU A 220 -0.54 1.55 -9.38
N ALA A 221 -0.66 2.68 -8.69
CA ALA A 221 0.37 3.14 -7.78
C ALA A 221 0.22 2.55 -6.38
N PHE A 222 1.17 1.70 -5.97
CA PHE A 222 1.22 1.14 -4.62
C PHE A 222 2.63 0.69 -4.23
N VAL A 223 2.82 0.40 -2.95
CA VAL A 223 4.03 -0.23 -2.42
C VAL A 223 3.71 -1.15 -1.25
N ILE A 224 4.34 -2.32 -1.25
CA ILE A 224 4.35 -3.29 -0.16
C ILE A 224 5.64 -3.13 0.62
N THR A 225 5.56 -2.92 1.94
CA THR A 225 6.74 -2.61 2.75
C THR A 225 6.95 -3.59 3.90
N PRO A 226 8.22 -3.71 4.38
CA PRO A 226 8.53 -4.47 5.59
C PRO A 226 8.05 -3.75 6.85
N GLU A 227 7.96 -4.49 7.95
CA GLU A 227 7.81 -3.89 9.27
C GLU A 227 8.85 -2.79 9.51
N PRO A 228 8.47 -1.65 10.09
CA PRO A 228 9.42 -0.63 10.46
C PRO A 228 10.54 -1.24 11.32
N ALA A 229 11.80 -0.97 11.00
CA ALA A 229 12.98 -1.50 11.69
C ALA A 229 13.01 -1.25 13.22
N SER A 230 12.11 -0.43 13.72
CA SER A 230 11.94 -0.11 15.15
C SER A 230 11.68 -1.33 16.05
N LEU A 231 10.91 -2.31 15.57
CA LEU A 231 10.63 -3.56 16.31
C LEU A 231 11.88 -4.45 16.46
N CYS A 232 12.69 -4.55 15.42
CA CYS A 232 13.95 -5.31 15.47
C CYS A 232 14.95 -4.70 16.47
N MET A 233 15.03 -3.38 16.57
CA MET A 233 15.93 -2.70 17.51
C MET A 233 15.50 -2.89 18.97
N LEU A 234 14.20 -2.92 19.26
CA LEU A 234 13.68 -3.20 20.62
C LEU A 234 13.97 -4.63 21.07
N LEU A 235 13.86 -5.61 20.17
CA LEU A 235 14.19 -7.01 20.47
C LEU A 235 15.70 -7.18 20.75
N ILE A 236 16.56 -6.53 19.96
CA ILE A 236 18.01 -6.56 20.17
C ILE A 236 18.40 -5.88 21.50
N ALA A 237 17.81 -4.72 21.81
CA ALA A 237 18.04 -4.01 23.08
C ALA A 237 17.55 -4.82 24.28
N GLY A 238 16.40 -5.49 24.18
CA GLY A 238 15.86 -6.38 25.20
C GLY A 238 16.77 -7.59 25.46
N VAL A 239 17.27 -8.25 24.42
CA VAL A 239 18.18 -9.40 24.54
C VAL A 239 19.54 -8.99 25.13
N LEU A 240 20.08 -7.85 24.77
CA LEU A 240 21.33 -7.30 25.32
C LEU A 240 21.15 -6.86 26.77
N GLY A 241 20.00 -6.29 27.13
CA GLY A 241 19.66 -5.93 28.52
C GLY A 241 19.55 -7.13 29.42
N LEU A 242 18.91 -8.21 29.00
CA LEU A 242 18.77 -9.47 29.77
C LEU A 242 20.08 -10.22 29.96
N ARG A 243 21.05 -10.12 29.05
CA ARG A 243 22.38 -10.70 29.21
C ARG A 243 23.20 -9.99 30.26
N ARG A 244 23.02 -8.69 30.51
CA ARG A 244 23.73 -7.95 31.57
C ARG A 244 23.22 -8.25 32.99
N CYS A 245 21.97 -8.62 33.16
CA CYS A 245 21.40 -8.99 34.48
C CYS A 245 21.80 -10.38 34.97
N ARG A 246 22.47 -11.22 34.17
CA ARG A 246 22.92 -12.57 34.58
C ARG A 246 24.35 -12.64 35.15
N TRP A 247 25.04 -11.52 35.27
CA TRP A 247 26.42 -11.43 35.76
C TRP A 247 26.56 -10.45 36.95
N ALA A 248 25.54 -10.28 37.76
CA ALA A 248 25.61 -9.59 39.05
C ALA A 248 25.27 -10.53 40.20
#